data_1efd0178df1dba608c8570006cccbe91
#
_entry.id   1efd0178df1dba608c8570006cccbe91
#
_cell.length_a   1.000
_cell.length_b   1.000
_cell.length_c   1.000
_cell.angle_alpha   90.00
_cell.angle_beta   90.00
_cell.angle_gamma   90.00
#
_symmetry.space_group_name_H-M   'P 1'
#
loop_
_entity.id
_entity.type
_entity.pdbx_description
1 polymer ?
#
loop_
_entity_poly.entity_id
_entity_poly.type
_entity_poly.pdbx_seq_one_letter_code
_entity_poly.pdbx_strand_id
1 'polypeptide(L)'
;MPRRAQDLTPLGIQKELKAFAASGKKTKALTDGKTPCLRLELTIGASGVNARWTYKKQKTNTADGFNLGLGAYPGVTLRDARCKAEAIAEQIAAGLNPKEERERQAQSEIEAKALAESEMRWRTPFRTVADEWIEVKEKEGLWAHDARGADKARSYLRNWILPVLGDMAINDVDRSACIRLVHYRDMGTRQDTDA
;
A
#
# COMPACT_ATOMS: atom_id res chain seq x y z
N MET A 1 47.63 2.77 8.82
CA MET A 1 46.53 3.50 9.48
C MET A 1 45.32 3.55 8.54
N PRO A 2 44.14 3.09 8.89
CA PRO A 2 42.96 3.23 8.01
C PRO A 2 42.66 4.73 7.81
N ARG A 3 42.50 5.14 6.55
CA ARG A 3 42.13 6.52 6.22
C ARG A 3 40.77 6.84 6.86
N ARG A 4 40.71 7.88 7.70
CA ARG A 4 39.47 8.39 8.28
C ARG A 4 38.58 8.87 7.12
N ALA A 5 37.32 8.43 7.11
CA ALA A 5 36.38 8.87 6.11
C ALA A 5 36.19 10.40 6.21
N GLN A 6 36.14 11.09 5.08
CA GLN A 6 35.85 12.52 5.06
C GLN A 6 34.36 12.76 5.21
N ASP A 7 34.02 13.89 5.86
CA ASP A 7 32.64 14.30 5.98
C ASP A 7 32.07 14.62 4.59
N LEU A 8 30.94 13.99 4.25
CA LEU A 8 30.27 14.29 3.02
C LEU A 8 29.63 15.69 3.09
N THR A 9 29.71 16.40 1.98
CA THR A 9 29.01 17.68 1.79
C THR A 9 28.18 17.61 0.51
N PRO A 10 27.08 18.39 0.38
CA PRO A 10 26.27 18.39 -0.83
C PRO A 10 27.10 18.69 -2.10
N LEU A 11 28.00 19.67 -2.03
CA LEU A 11 28.92 20.02 -3.14
C LEU A 11 29.91 18.88 -3.44
N GLY A 12 30.43 18.24 -2.38
CA GLY A 12 31.33 17.09 -2.51
C GLY A 12 30.62 15.91 -3.21
N ILE A 13 29.37 15.64 -2.85
CA ILE A 13 28.58 14.59 -3.50
C ILE A 13 28.36 14.89 -4.99
N GLN A 14 28.01 16.12 -5.35
CA GLN A 14 27.83 16.50 -6.76
C GLN A 14 29.13 16.37 -7.56
N LYS A 15 30.27 16.77 -6.99
CA LYS A 15 31.60 16.60 -7.62
C LYS A 15 31.92 15.11 -7.83
N GLU A 16 31.63 14.28 -6.82
CA GLU A 16 31.87 12.85 -6.88
C GLU A 16 30.96 12.14 -7.90
N LEU A 17 29.72 12.55 -8.03
CA LEU A 17 28.80 12.03 -9.05
C LEU A 17 29.30 12.33 -10.47
N LYS A 18 29.76 13.56 -10.73
CA LYS A 18 30.33 13.93 -12.03
C LYS A 18 31.60 13.15 -12.32
N ALA A 19 32.50 13.03 -11.33
CA ALA A 19 33.72 12.28 -11.46
C ALA A 19 33.48 10.78 -11.68
N PHE A 20 32.47 10.24 -11.01
CA PHE A 20 32.07 8.83 -11.17
C PHE A 20 31.52 8.55 -12.56
N ALA A 21 30.65 9.43 -13.08
CA ALA A 21 30.13 9.31 -14.45
C ALA A 21 31.22 9.25 -15.52
N ALA A 22 32.31 10.01 -15.32
CA ALA A 22 33.46 10.04 -16.23
C ALA A 22 34.46 8.90 -16.02
N SER A 23 34.38 8.15 -14.89
CA SER A 23 35.42 7.20 -14.48
C SER A 23 35.35 5.83 -15.13
N GLY A 24 34.25 5.48 -15.83
CA GLY A 24 34.01 4.15 -16.40
C GLY A 24 33.85 3.01 -15.37
N LYS A 25 33.86 3.31 -14.07
CA LYS A 25 33.65 2.33 -13.00
C LYS A 25 32.19 1.98 -12.86
N LYS A 26 31.86 0.70 -12.67
CA LYS A 26 30.45 0.25 -12.51
C LYS A 26 29.86 0.62 -11.16
N THR A 27 30.66 0.68 -10.09
CA THR A 27 30.21 0.94 -8.72
C THR A 27 31.24 1.74 -7.94
N LYS A 28 30.77 2.61 -7.03
CA LYS A 28 31.58 3.35 -6.05
C LYS A 28 30.77 3.58 -4.79
N ALA A 29 31.41 3.50 -3.63
CA ALA A 29 30.76 3.84 -2.36
C ALA A 29 31.50 5.01 -1.70
N LEU A 30 30.74 6.02 -1.26
CA LEU A 30 31.23 7.15 -0.49
C LEU A 30 30.74 6.96 0.95
N THR A 31 31.67 6.89 1.90
CA THR A 31 31.32 6.76 3.34
C THR A 31 31.34 8.14 3.97
N ASP A 32 30.29 8.46 4.76
CA ASP A 32 30.26 9.70 5.53
C ASP A 32 31.16 9.62 6.76
N GLY A 33 32.02 10.62 6.96
CA GLY A 33 32.90 10.69 8.13
C GLY A 33 32.16 11.13 9.39
N LYS A 34 31.06 11.87 9.24
CA LYS A 34 30.28 12.39 10.37
C LYS A 34 29.32 11.35 10.98
N THR A 35 28.67 10.56 10.12
CA THR A 35 27.70 9.55 10.58
C THR A 35 28.24 8.16 10.28
N PRO A 36 28.61 7.37 11.29
CA PRO A 36 29.12 6.01 11.12
C PRO A 36 28.14 5.13 10.35
N CYS A 37 28.68 4.22 9.55
CA CYS A 37 27.90 3.26 8.76
C CYS A 37 27.06 3.85 7.62
N LEU A 38 26.93 5.18 7.49
CA LEU A 38 26.25 5.83 6.39
C LEU A 38 27.12 5.84 5.13
N ARG A 39 26.56 5.38 4.02
CA ARG A 39 27.21 5.34 2.72
C ARG A 39 26.29 5.81 1.62
N LEU A 40 26.87 6.46 0.61
CA LEU A 40 26.22 6.72 -0.67
C LEU A 40 26.81 5.76 -1.70
N GLU A 41 26.01 4.81 -2.15
CA GLU A 41 26.39 3.85 -3.18
C GLU A 41 26.03 4.41 -4.55
N LEU A 42 27.04 4.50 -5.43
CA LEU A 42 26.90 4.95 -6.80
C LEU A 42 26.98 3.75 -7.73
N THR A 43 26.04 3.64 -8.65
CA THR A 43 26.03 2.59 -9.67
C THR A 43 25.69 3.19 -11.03
N ILE A 44 26.23 2.63 -12.10
CA ILE A 44 25.85 3.02 -13.47
C ILE A 44 24.73 2.08 -13.92
N GLY A 45 23.55 2.65 -14.23
CA GLY A 45 22.43 1.97 -14.84
C GLY A 45 22.16 2.44 -16.27
N ALA A 46 21.14 1.90 -16.92
CA ALA A 46 20.77 2.24 -18.29
C ALA A 46 20.42 3.73 -18.47
N SER A 47 19.89 4.39 -17.43
CA SER A 47 19.51 5.81 -17.43
C SER A 47 20.57 6.76 -16.87
N GLY A 48 21.79 6.26 -16.58
CA GLY A 48 22.90 7.07 -16.03
C GLY A 48 23.34 6.64 -14.64
N VAL A 49 23.85 7.60 -13.85
CA VAL A 49 24.34 7.34 -12.49
C VAL A 49 23.19 7.29 -11.51
N ASN A 50 23.02 6.14 -10.87
CA ASN A 50 22.13 5.95 -9.73
C ASN A 50 22.91 6.12 -8.43
N ALA A 51 22.36 6.90 -7.50
CA ALA A 51 22.94 7.12 -6.18
C ALA A 51 21.94 6.73 -5.10
N ARG A 52 22.33 5.85 -4.18
CA ARG A 52 21.45 5.34 -3.12
C ARG A 52 22.13 5.42 -1.77
N TRP A 53 21.43 5.97 -0.80
CA TRP A 53 21.86 5.94 0.59
C TRP A 53 21.64 4.56 1.20
N THR A 54 22.66 4.07 1.90
CA THR A 54 22.65 2.79 2.61
C THR A 54 23.26 2.96 4.00
N TYR A 55 22.67 2.28 4.98
CA TYR A 55 23.28 2.06 6.29
C TYR A 55 23.90 0.68 6.30
N LYS A 56 25.24 0.61 6.40
CA LYS A 56 25.97 -0.66 6.34
C LYS A 56 26.84 -0.84 7.56
N LYS A 57 26.39 -1.68 8.49
CA LYS A 57 27.16 -2.13 9.63
C LYS A 57 27.74 -3.52 9.32
N GLN A 58 29.04 -3.68 9.47
CA GLN A 58 29.68 -4.97 9.26
C GLN A 58 29.35 -5.92 10.41
N LYS A 59 29.25 -7.22 10.09
CA LYS A 59 29.14 -8.28 11.08
C LYS A 59 30.43 -8.33 11.89
N THR A 60 30.30 -8.41 13.21
CA THR A 60 31.39 -8.67 14.14
C THR A 60 31.11 -9.98 14.86
N ASN A 61 32.09 -10.50 15.61
CA ASN A 61 31.89 -11.72 16.39
C ASN A 61 30.78 -11.61 17.45
N THR A 62 30.42 -10.37 17.84
CA THR A 62 29.44 -10.08 18.89
C THR A 62 28.15 -9.41 18.38
N ALA A 63 28.08 -9.03 17.10
CA ALA A 63 26.92 -8.32 16.57
C ALA A 63 26.70 -8.64 15.10
N ASP A 64 25.43 -8.78 14.71
CA ASP A 64 25.03 -9.02 13.32
C ASP A 64 25.30 -7.80 12.43
N GLY A 65 25.57 -8.10 11.17
CA GLY A 65 25.75 -7.08 10.15
C GLY A 65 24.41 -6.65 9.53
N PHE A 66 24.29 -5.36 9.26
CA PHE A 66 23.10 -4.80 8.62
C PHE A 66 23.46 -4.08 7.33
N ASN A 67 22.62 -4.25 6.31
CA ASN A 67 22.67 -3.48 5.07
C ASN A 67 21.26 -3.01 4.71
N LEU A 68 20.95 -1.77 5.04
CA LEU A 68 19.61 -1.19 4.95
C LEU A 68 19.60 -0.02 3.99
N GLY A 69 18.73 -0.05 2.98
CA GLY A 69 18.49 1.08 2.09
C GLY A 69 17.77 2.21 2.83
N LEU A 70 18.24 3.47 2.64
CA LEU A 70 17.65 4.68 3.24
C LEU A 70 16.91 5.53 2.20
N GLY A 71 17.11 5.26 0.92
CA GLY A 71 16.45 5.95 -0.19
C GLY A 71 17.43 6.43 -1.27
N ALA A 72 16.88 6.92 -2.37
CA ALA A 72 17.66 7.40 -3.51
C ALA A 72 18.01 8.90 -3.34
N TYR A 73 19.24 9.26 -3.69
CA TYR A 73 19.64 10.64 -3.85
C TYR A 73 19.22 11.12 -5.28
N PRO A 74 18.73 12.35 -5.48
CA PRO A 74 18.60 13.45 -4.50
C PRO A 74 17.29 13.46 -3.69
N GLY A 75 16.35 12.53 -3.91
CA GLY A 75 15.07 12.50 -3.20
C GLY A 75 15.22 12.42 -1.67
N VAL A 76 16.23 11.68 -1.18
CA VAL A 76 16.68 11.73 0.21
C VAL A 76 17.94 12.59 0.26
N THR A 77 17.87 13.70 0.98
CA THR A 77 19.01 14.60 1.15
C THR A 77 20.06 14.00 2.09
N LEU A 78 21.29 14.55 2.09
CA LEU A 78 22.32 14.14 3.04
C LEU A 78 21.88 14.31 4.50
N ARG A 79 21.13 15.39 4.80
CA ARG A 79 20.60 15.64 6.14
C ARG A 79 19.62 14.53 6.55
N ASP A 80 18.66 14.22 5.68
CA ASP A 80 17.65 13.18 5.96
C ASP A 80 18.30 11.80 6.08
N ALA A 81 19.31 11.51 5.24
CA ALA A 81 20.05 10.27 5.32
C ALA A 81 20.79 10.12 6.66
N ARG A 82 21.37 11.20 7.19
CA ARG A 82 22.00 11.21 8.51
C ARG A 82 20.98 10.94 9.62
N CYS A 83 19.86 11.66 9.63
CA CYS A 83 18.78 11.44 10.62
C CYS A 83 18.26 9.99 10.59
N LYS A 84 18.04 9.43 9.38
CA LYS A 84 17.63 8.03 9.23
C LYS A 84 18.68 7.05 9.74
N ALA A 85 19.96 7.33 9.50
CA ALA A 85 21.06 6.48 9.95
C ALA A 85 21.24 6.52 11.48
N GLU A 86 21.05 7.69 12.09
CA GLU A 86 21.07 7.89 13.55
C GLU A 86 19.93 7.12 14.21
N ALA A 87 18.70 7.23 13.70
CA ALA A 87 17.55 6.48 14.20
C ALA A 87 17.76 4.95 14.14
N ILE A 88 18.37 4.45 13.05
CA ILE A 88 18.73 3.03 12.95
C ILE A 88 19.81 2.65 13.99
N ALA A 89 20.80 3.51 14.21
CA ALA A 89 21.83 3.26 15.18
C ALA A 89 21.25 3.19 16.61
N GLU A 90 20.26 4.04 16.93
CA GLU A 90 19.54 4.02 18.20
C GLU A 90 18.71 2.74 18.37
N GLN A 91 18.00 2.29 17.33
CA GLN A 91 17.26 1.02 17.34
C GLN A 91 18.19 -0.17 17.64
N ILE A 92 19.35 -0.21 16.97
CA ILE A 92 20.35 -1.26 17.20
C ILE A 92 20.93 -1.18 18.60
N ALA A 93 21.17 0.02 19.13
CA ALA A 93 21.64 0.21 20.51
C ALA A 93 20.62 -0.24 21.55
N ALA A 94 19.33 -0.10 21.25
CA ALA A 94 18.22 -0.61 22.06
C ALA A 94 18.02 -2.14 21.91
N GLY A 95 18.84 -2.84 21.15
CA GLY A 95 18.72 -4.29 20.92
C GLY A 95 17.66 -4.69 19.93
N LEU A 96 17.05 -3.74 19.21
CA LEU A 96 16.05 -4.02 18.18
C LEU A 96 16.72 -4.37 16.85
N ASN A 97 16.11 -5.28 16.11
CA ASN A 97 16.52 -5.59 14.74
C ASN A 97 15.79 -4.66 13.76
N PRO A 98 16.48 -3.69 13.13
CA PRO A 98 15.81 -2.73 12.26
C PRO A 98 15.16 -3.35 11.01
N LYS A 99 15.58 -4.54 10.61
CA LYS A 99 14.99 -5.26 9.48
C LYS A 99 13.64 -5.85 9.87
N GLU A 100 13.59 -6.55 10.99
CA GLU A 100 12.34 -7.12 11.52
C GLU A 100 11.32 -6.03 11.86
N GLU A 101 11.79 -4.92 12.41
CA GLU A 101 10.93 -3.77 12.70
C GLU A 101 10.29 -3.18 11.43
N ARG A 102 11.06 -3.05 10.34
CA ARG A 102 10.51 -2.61 9.04
C ARG A 102 9.53 -3.61 8.45
N GLU A 103 9.82 -4.91 8.56
CA GLU A 103 8.93 -5.97 8.10
C GLU A 103 7.61 -5.95 8.89
N ARG A 104 7.70 -5.75 10.22
CA ARG A 104 6.52 -5.63 11.09
C ARG A 104 5.68 -4.40 10.75
N GLN A 105 6.31 -3.24 10.53
CA GLN A 105 5.62 -2.02 10.12
C GLN A 105 4.94 -2.18 8.75
N ALA A 106 5.64 -2.75 7.77
CA ALA A 106 5.07 -3.01 6.45
C ALA A 106 3.87 -3.97 6.52
N GLN A 107 3.97 -5.01 7.34
CA GLN A 107 2.86 -5.94 7.56
C GLN A 107 1.66 -5.25 8.22
N SER A 108 1.90 -4.44 9.26
CA SER A 108 0.86 -3.66 9.93
C SER A 108 0.17 -2.67 8.99
N GLU A 109 0.91 -2.02 8.08
CA GLU A 109 0.34 -1.14 7.05
C GLU A 109 -0.54 -1.90 6.06
N ILE A 110 -0.12 -3.11 5.64
CA ILE A 110 -0.90 -3.97 4.75
C ILE A 110 -2.20 -4.37 5.43
N GLU A 111 -2.13 -4.82 6.68
CA GLU A 111 -3.30 -5.21 7.47
C GLU A 111 -4.26 -4.04 7.71
N ALA A 112 -3.73 -2.86 8.04
CA ALA A 112 -4.54 -1.64 8.21
C ALA A 112 -5.25 -1.23 6.91
N LYS A 113 -4.57 -1.31 5.76
CA LYS A 113 -5.18 -1.05 4.45
C LYS A 113 -6.26 -2.05 4.10
N ALA A 114 -5.99 -3.35 4.31
CA ALA A 114 -6.97 -4.41 4.05
C ALA A 114 -8.22 -4.24 4.93
N LEU A 115 -8.03 -3.85 6.21
CA LEU A 115 -9.15 -3.56 7.11
C LEU A 115 -9.96 -2.36 6.62
N ALA A 116 -9.29 -1.25 6.26
CA ALA A 116 -9.95 -0.05 5.75
C ALA A 116 -10.71 -0.31 4.44
N GLU A 117 -10.14 -1.09 3.52
CA GLU A 117 -10.79 -1.50 2.28
C GLU A 117 -12.02 -2.38 2.55
N SER A 118 -11.91 -3.31 3.52
CA SER A 118 -13.05 -4.14 3.92
C SER A 118 -14.18 -3.31 4.53
N GLU A 119 -13.85 -2.38 5.44
CA GLU A 119 -14.84 -1.47 6.03
C GLU A 119 -15.51 -0.59 4.97
N MET A 120 -14.76 -0.08 4.01
CA MET A 120 -15.29 0.70 2.90
C MET A 120 -16.26 -0.13 2.05
N ARG A 121 -15.90 -1.38 1.76
CA ARG A 121 -16.74 -2.32 1.01
C ARG A 121 -18.04 -2.63 1.73
N TRP A 122 -18.03 -2.81 3.05
CA TRP A 122 -19.21 -3.06 3.85
C TRP A 122 -20.14 -1.84 3.96
N ARG A 123 -19.61 -0.61 3.76
CA ARG A 123 -20.40 0.63 3.71
C ARG A 123 -20.97 0.93 2.32
N THR A 124 -20.66 0.12 1.31
CA THR A 124 -21.22 0.28 -0.02
C THR A 124 -22.74 0.13 0.02
N PRO A 125 -23.50 1.04 -0.61
CA PRO A 125 -24.95 0.93 -0.68
C PRO A 125 -25.39 -0.38 -1.34
N PHE A 126 -26.44 -0.99 -0.84
CA PHE A 126 -26.99 -2.25 -1.36
C PHE A 126 -27.27 -2.18 -2.87
N ARG A 127 -27.74 -1.04 -3.34
CA ARG A 127 -28.00 -0.77 -4.78
C ARG A 127 -26.79 -1.07 -5.65
N THR A 128 -25.63 -0.53 -5.28
CA THR A 128 -24.39 -0.70 -6.05
C THR A 128 -24.00 -2.16 -6.14
N VAL A 129 -24.09 -2.89 -5.04
CA VAL A 129 -23.73 -4.32 -5.02
C VAL A 129 -24.74 -5.17 -5.77
N ALA A 130 -26.03 -4.80 -5.73
CA ALA A 130 -27.07 -5.49 -6.49
C ALA A 130 -26.86 -5.33 -8.00
N ASP A 131 -26.47 -4.14 -8.46
CA ASP A 131 -26.18 -3.87 -9.86
C ASP A 131 -24.93 -4.64 -10.32
N GLU A 132 -23.85 -4.59 -9.54
CA GLU A 132 -22.63 -5.36 -9.80
C GLU A 132 -22.90 -6.88 -9.86
N TRP A 133 -23.74 -7.38 -8.94
CA TRP A 133 -24.11 -8.80 -8.92
C TRP A 133 -24.82 -9.22 -10.20
N ILE A 134 -25.76 -8.40 -10.70
CA ILE A 134 -26.44 -8.69 -11.96
C ILE A 134 -25.45 -8.75 -13.13
N GLU A 135 -24.55 -7.75 -13.23
CA GLU A 135 -23.55 -7.73 -14.29
C GLU A 135 -22.63 -8.95 -14.28
N VAL A 136 -22.18 -9.35 -13.09
CA VAL A 136 -21.35 -10.55 -12.92
C VAL A 136 -22.12 -11.81 -13.37
N LYS A 137 -23.39 -11.94 -12.95
CA LYS A 137 -24.21 -13.11 -13.29
C LYS A 137 -24.60 -13.17 -14.74
N GLU A 138 -24.75 -12.03 -15.41
CA GLU A 138 -24.91 -11.97 -16.88
C GLU A 138 -23.65 -12.48 -17.60
N LYS A 139 -22.47 -12.02 -17.17
CA LYS A 139 -21.19 -12.46 -17.73
C LYS A 139 -20.92 -13.96 -17.48
N GLU A 140 -21.33 -14.49 -16.36
CA GLU A 140 -21.24 -15.91 -16.02
C GLU A 140 -22.28 -16.78 -16.79
N GLY A 141 -23.21 -16.15 -17.49
CA GLY A 141 -24.23 -16.87 -18.27
C GLY A 141 -25.35 -17.49 -17.43
N LEU A 142 -25.61 -16.98 -16.22
CA LEU A 142 -26.66 -17.50 -15.32
C LEU A 142 -28.04 -17.55 -16.02
N TRP A 143 -28.30 -16.58 -16.90
CA TRP A 143 -29.55 -16.46 -17.66
C TRP A 143 -29.43 -16.88 -19.12
N ALA A 144 -28.42 -17.68 -19.49
CA ALA A 144 -28.22 -18.10 -20.88
C ALA A 144 -29.43 -18.84 -21.48
N HIS A 145 -30.25 -19.47 -20.67
CA HIS A 145 -31.47 -20.19 -21.07
C HIS A 145 -32.78 -19.36 -20.92
N ASP A 146 -32.72 -18.17 -20.32
CA ASP A 146 -33.86 -17.25 -20.19
C ASP A 146 -33.46 -15.84 -20.66
N ALA A 147 -33.76 -15.51 -21.90
CA ALA A 147 -33.46 -14.20 -22.51
C ALA A 147 -34.00 -12.99 -21.73
N ARG A 148 -34.97 -13.17 -20.82
CA ARG A 148 -35.53 -12.12 -19.96
C ARG A 148 -35.12 -12.28 -18.48
N GLY A 149 -34.27 -13.23 -18.15
CA GLY A 149 -33.92 -13.53 -16.75
C GLY A 149 -33.29 -12.33 -16.05
N ALA A 150 -32.32 -11.69 -16.68
CA ALA A 150 -31.67 -10.48 -16.15
C ALA A 150 -32.64 -9.31 -16.01
N ASP A 151 -33.53 -9.09 -17.00
CA ASP A 151 -34.52 -8.00 -16.95
C ASP A 151 -35.54 -8.23 -15.85
N LYS A 152 -35.99 -9.46 -15.63
CA LYS A 152 -36.82 -9.84 -14.49
C LYS A 152 -36.13 -9.55 -13.18
N ALA A 153 -34.85 -9.95 -13.04
CA ALA A 153 -34.09 -9.70 -11.81
C ALA A 153 -33.95 -8.19 -11.55
N ARG A 154 -33.62 -7.38 -12.57
CA ARG A 154 -33.57 -5.91 -12.47
C ARG A 154 -34.91 -5.31 -12.09
N SER A 155 -36.00 -5.82 -12.67
CA SER A 155 -37.37 -5.35 -12.35
C SER A 155 -37.72 -5.67 -10.89
N TYR A 156 -37.43 -6.88 -10.42
CA TYR A 156 -37.66 -7.25 -9.01
C TYR A 156 -36.83 -6.39 -8.05
N LEU A 157 -35.57 -6.18 -8.34
CA LEU A 157 -34.72 -5.31 -7.54
C LEU A 157 -35.29 -3.90 -7.48
N ARG A 158 -35.61 -3.30 -8.62
CA ARG A 158 -36.08 -1.91 -8.72
C ARG A 158 -37.40 -1.70 -8.02
N ASN A 159 -38.36 -2.62 -8.19
CA ASN A 159 -39.72 -2.42 -7.75
C ASN A 159 -39.93 -2.83 -6.29
N TRP A 160 -39.20 -3.84 -5.81
CA TRP A 160 -39.50 -4.44 -4.51
C TRP A 160 -38.38 -4.30 -3.48
N ILE A 161 -37.13 -4.35 -3.91
CA ILE A 161 -35.97 -4.45 -2.98
C ILE A 161 -35.32 -3.08 -2.77
N LEU A 162 -34.97 -2.39 -3.85
CA LEU A 162 -34.25 -1.12 -3.78
C LEU A 162 -35.03 0.02 -3.08
N PRO A 163 -36.37 0.10 -3.13
CA PRO A 163 -37.10 1.11 -2.36
C PRO A 163 -36.88 0.99 -0.84
N VAL A 164 -36.57 -0.20 -0.34
CA VAL A 164 -36.40 -0.46 1.10
C VAL A 164 -34.94 -0.56 1.49
N LEU A 165 -34.13 -1.23 0.70
CA LEU A 165 -32.74 -1.55 1.03
C LEU A 165 -31.71 -0.77 0.21
N GLY A 166 -32.10 -0.13 -0.90
CA GLY A 166 -31.16 0.37 -1.90
C GLY A 166 -30.10 1.34 -1.37
N ASP A 167 -30.48 2.23 -0.48
CA ASP A 167 -29.60 3.26 0.07
C ASP A 167 -28.94 2.84 1.41
N MET A 168 -29.28 1.66 1.92
CA MET A 168 -28.67 1.11 3.12
C MET A 168 -27.30 0.53 2.80
N ALA A 169 -26.33 0.73 3.68
CA ALA A 169 -25.07 0.02 3.59
C ALA A 169 -25.31 -1.48 3.81
N ILE A 170 -24.53 -2.32 3.13
CA ILE A 170 -24.69 -3.79 3.26
C ILE A 170 -24.57 -4.24 4.71
N ASN A 171 -23.69 -3.62 5.49
CA ASN A 171 -23.50 -3.92 6.90
C ASN A 171 -24.74 -3.59 7.77
N ASP A 172 -25.59 -2.69 7.30
CA ASP A 172 -26.77 -2.25 8.02
C ASP A 172 -28.04 -3.04 7.65
N VAL A 173 -27.91 -3.99 6.70
CA VAL A 173 -29.02 -4.88 6.31
C VAL A 173 -29.18 -5.97 7.36
N ASP A 174 -29.99 -5.67 8.35
CA ASP A 174 -30.32 -6.56 9.45
C ASP A 174 -31.66 -7.30 9.24
N ARG A 175 -32.02 -8.13 10.24
CA ARG A 175 -33.31 -8.84 10.24
C ARG A 175 -34.50 -7.88 10.14
N SER A 176 -34.43 -6.71 10.77
CA SER A 176 -35.50 -5.73 10.77
C SER A 176 -35.71 -5.12 9.38
N ALA A 177 -34.59 -4.88 8.65
CA ALA A 177 -34.65 -4.42 7.27
C ALA A 177 -35.32 -5.46 6.35
N CYS A 178 -35.00 -6.75 6.54
CA CYS A 178 -35.63 -7.84 5.80
C CYS A 178 -37.10 -7.98 6.11
N ILE A 179 -37.54 -7.79 7.36
CA ILE A 179 -38.94 -7.79 7.74
C ILE A 179 -39.69 -6.62 7.08
N ARG A 180 -39.10 -5.41 7.07
CA ARG A 180 -39.70 -4.25 6.38
C ARG A 180 -39.89 -4.52 4.88
N LEU A 181 -38.91 -5.19 4.25
CA LEU A 181 -39.00 -5.58 2.84
C LEU A 181 -40.17 -6.51 2.57
N VAL A 182 -40.43 -7.52 3.43
CA VAL A 182 -41.53 -8.44 3.30
C VAL A 182 -42.85 -7.69 3.45
N HIS A 183 -43.00 -6.82 4.45
CA HIS A 183 -44.20 -6.00 4.64
C HIS A 183 -44.46 -5.05 3.46
N TYR A 184 -43.43 -4.42 2.93
CA TYR A 184 -43.51 -3.55 1.76
C TYR A 184 -44.09 -4.28 0.54
N ARG A 185 -43.61 -5.48 0.28
CA ARG A 185 -44.10 -6.33 -0.80
C ARG A 185 -45.60 -6.72 -0.60
N ASP A 186 -45.96 -7.11 0.62
CA ASP A 186 -47.35 -7.53 0.91
C ASP A 186 -48.33 -6.39 0.77
N MET A 187 -47.91 -5.14 1.06
CA MET A 187 -48.78 -3.95 0.85
C MET A 187 -48.91 -3.61 -0.65
N GLY A 188 -47.84 -3.77 -1.45
CA GLY A 188 -47.88 -3.54 -2.90
C GLY A 188 -48.76 -4.53 -3.64
N THR A 189 -48.75 -5.81 -3.24
CA THR A 189 -49.61 -6.86 -3.85
C THR A 189 -51.10 -6.66 -3.56
N ARG A 190 -51.47 -5.97 -2.46
CA ARG A 190 -52.88 -5.68 -2.13
C ARG A 190 -53.45 -4.56 -2.98
N GLN A 191 -52.65 -3.60 -3.43
CA GLN A 191 -53.11 -2.52 -4.29
C GLN A 191 -53.41 -2.97 -5.72
N ASP A 192 -52.70 -4.02 -6.22
CA ASP A 192 -52.96 -4.57 -7.55
C ASP A 192 -54.12 -5.55 -7.64
N THR A 193 -54.74 -5.94 -6.48
CA THR A 193 -55.87 -6.88 -6.43
C THR A 193 -57.20 -6.17 -6.32
N ASP A 194 -57.22 -4.87 -5.99
CA ASP A 194 -58.43 -4.05 -5.81
C ASP A 194 -58.69 -3.09 -7.00
N ALA A 195 -57.97 -3.27 -8.13
CA ALA A 195 -58.12 -2.54 -9.38
C ALA A 195 -58.57 -3.47 -10.50
#